data_a5e4683193c87fa978e874612a5442d6
#
_entry.id   a5e4683193c87fa978e874612a5442d6
#
_cell.length_a   1.000
_cell.length_b   1.000
_cell.length_c   1.000
_cell.angle_alpha   90.00
_cell.angle_beta   90.00
_cell.angle_gamma   90.00
#
_symmetry.space_group_name_H-M   'P 1'
#
loop_
_entity.id
_entity.type
_entity.pdbx_description
1 polymer ?
#
loop_
_entity_poly.entity_id
_entity_poly.type
_entity_poly.pdbx_seq_one_letter_code
_entity_poly.pdbx_strand_id
1 'polypeptide(L)'
;MTYVKINDIKYEATVKGFPMDTTWDNRLAKIIIPVDPTVVNLFHDDVEWFYVEEHEEVDPEDPEKTITVESEIDMSEYNVLGDVVKHNTGIATVKMGKTTELEEAYELLYGGVDNE
;
A
#
# COMPACT_ATOMS: atom_id res chain seq x y z
N MET A 1 5.56 -13.01 -8.07
CA MET A 1 5.69 -11.57 -8.36
C MET A 1 4.68 -10.76 -7.59
N THR A 2 5.06 -9.57 -7.20
CA THR A 2 4.19 -8.71 -6.40
C THR A 2 3.93 -7.38 -7.12
N TYR A 3 2.74 -6.84 -6.89
CA TYR A 3 2.27 -5.62 -7.55
C TYR A 3 1.48 -4.76 -6.58
N VAL A 4 1.38 -3.49 -6.88
CA VAL A 4 0.34 -2.63 -6.32
C VAL A 4 -0.66 -2.31 -7.41
N LYS A 5 -1.94 -2.31 -7.08
CA LYS A 5 -3.00 -2.00 -8.02
C LYS A 5 -3.68 -0.70 -7.62
N ILE A 6 -3.71 0.25 -8.54
CA ILE A 6 -4.33 1.56 -8.35
C ILE A 6 -5.14 1.85 -9.60
N ASN A 7 -6.41 2.21 -9.42
CA ASN A 7 -7.34 2.47 -10.55
C ASN A 7 -7.42 1.29 -11.53
N ASP A 8 -7.44 0.07 -10.99
CA ASP A 8 -7.51 -1.19 -11.77
C ASP A 8 -6.27 -1.47 -12.62
N ILE A 9 -5.17 -0.75 -12.42
CA ILE A 9 -3.91 -0.99 -13.12
C ILE A 9 -2.88 -1.54 -12.14
N LYS A 10 -2.25 -2.66 -12.50
CA LYS A 10 -1.19 -3.27 -11.70
C LYS A 10 0.16 -2.70 -12.05
N TYR A 11 0.94 -2.38 -11.04
CA TYR A 11 2.31 -1.89 -11.18
C TYR A 11 3.23 -2.79 -10.36
N GLU A 12 4.26 -3.35 -10.98
CA GLU A 12 5.18 -4.22 -10.26
C GLU A 12 5.87 -3.44 -9.14
N ALA A 13 5.80 -3.97 -7.92
CA ALA A 13 6.35 -3.31 -6.74
C ALA A 13 6.57 -4.30 -5.61
N THR A 14 7.46 -3.95 -4.70
CA THR A 14 7.63 -4.64 -3.42
C THR A 14 6.96 -3.81 -2.33
N VAL A 15 6.25 -4.45 -1.43
CA VAL A 15 5.62 -3.79 -0.29
C VAL A 15 6.20 -4.37 1.00
N LYS A 16 6.79 -3.50 1.83
CA LYS A 16 7.35 -3.87 3.13
C LYS A 16 6.51 -3.24 4.24
N GLY A 17 6.23 -4.02 5.28
CA GLY A 17 5.41 -3.54 6.38
C GLY A 17 6.24 -3.09 7.57
N PHE A 18 5.72 -2.08 8.25
CA PHE A 18 6.17 -1.70 9.58
C PHE A 18 5.04 -1.98 10.55
N PRO A 19 5.25 -2.86 11.54
CA PRO A 19 4.23 -3.12 12.55
C PRO A 19 3.91 -1.87 13.39
N MET A 20 4.89 -0.98 13.53
CA MET A 20 4.70 0.29 14.21
C MET A 20 5.85 1.22 13.84
N ASP A 21 5.53 2.36 13.25
CA ASP A 21 6.53 3.36 12.89
C ASP A 21 6.61 4.39 14.03
N THR A 22 7.62 4.23 14.88
CA THR A 22 7.83 5.12 16.02
C THR A 22 8.26 6.53 15.62
N THR A 23 8.73 6.69 14.38
CA THR A 23 9.12 7.99 13.86
C THR A 23 7.94 8.75 13.25
N TRP A 24 6.78 8.10 13.18
CA TRP A 24 5.56 8.66 12.58
C TRP A 24 4.35 8.38 13.47
N ASP A 25 4.35 8.95 14.66
CA ASP A 25 3.26 8.87 15.63
C ASP A 25 2.82 7.44 15.97
N ASN A 26 3.76 6.50 15.95
CA ASN A 26 3.50 5.08 16.23
C ASN A 26 2.39 4.48 15.37
N ARG A 27 2.30 4.89 14.10
CA ARG A 27 1.30 4.33 13.20
C ARG A 27 1.81 3.11 12.46
N LEU A 28 0.89 2.22 12.10
CA LEU A 28 1.19 1.14 11.18
C LEU A 28 1.42 1.73 9.80
N ALA A 29 2.44 1.26 9.11
CA ALA A 29 2.80 1.80 7.80
C ALA A 29 3.32 0.71 6.86
N LYS A 30 3.28 1.00 5.57
CA LYS A 30 3.85 0.18 4.51
C LYS A 30 4.75 1.04 3.65
N ILE A 31 5.89 0.49 3.24
CA ILE A 31 6.74 1.12 2.23
C ILE A 31 6.55 0.38 0.91
N ILE A 32 6.24 1.14 -0.12
CA ILE A 32 6.07 0.64 -1.47
C ILE A 32 7.32 1.00 -2.29
N ILE A 33 7.92 0.00 -2.90
CA ILE A 33 9.12 0.15 -3.73
C ILE A 33 8.75 -0.32 -5.13
N PRO A 34 8.27 0.58 -5.99
CA PRO A 34 7.88 0.20 -7.35
C PRO A 34 9.11 0.01 -8.24
N VAL A 35 8.99 -0.85 -9.24
CA VAL A 35 10.01 -1.02 -10.28
C VAL A 35 10.11 0.26 -11.10
N ASP A 36 8.97 0.83 -11.48
CA ASP A 36 8.92 2.14 -12.13
C ASP A 36 8.83 3.23 -11.05
N PRO A 37 9.87 4.06 -10.88
CA PRO A 37 9.88 5.07 -9.82
C PRO A 37 8.77 6.11 -9.94
N THR A 38 8.20 6.31 -11.12
CA THR A 38 7.11 7.29 -11.29
C THR A 38 5.81 6.86 -10.62
N VAL A 39 5.66 5.58 -10.31
CA VAL A 39 4.46 5.03 -9.63
C VAL A 39 4.25 5.66 -8.25
N VAL A 40 5.33 6.12 -7.59
CA VAL A 40 5.19 6.80 -6.29
C VAL A 40 4.30 8.03 -6.37
N ASN A 41 4.19 8.65 -7.53
CA ASN A 41 3.37 9.85 -7.74
C ASN A 41 1.86 9.55 -7.78
N LEU A 42 1.49 8.27 -7.83
CA LEU A 42 0.08 7.85 -7.82
C LEU A 42 -0.47 7.74 -6.41
N PHE A 43 0.40 7.73 -5.42
CA PHE A 43 -0.01 7.65 -4.01
C PHE A 43 -0.31 9.05 -3.47
N HIS A 44 -1.42 9.17 -2.77
CA HIS A 44 -1.88 10.41 -2.16
C HIS A 44 -2.75 10.06 -0.95
N ASP A 45 -3.13 11.04 -0.16
CA ASP A 45 -4.05 10.82 0.95
C ASP A 45 -5.36 10.25 0.43
N ASP A 46 -5.89 9.25 1.13
CA ASP A 46 -7.14 8.57 0.79
C ASP A 46 -7.11 7.80 -0.53
N VAL A 47 -5.92 7.45 -1.03
CA VAL A 47 -5.81 6.60 -2.21
C VAL A 47 -6.34 5.19 -1.92
N GLU A 48 -7.11 4.66 -2.84
CA GLU A 48 -7.51 3.25 -2.80
C GLU A 48 -6.47 2.43 -3.54
N TRP A 49 -5.85 1.50 -2.85
CA TRP A 49 -4.83 0.67 -3.46
C TRP A 49 -4.84 -0.74 -2.87
N PHE A 50 -4.33 -1.68 -3.66
CA PHE A 50 -4.33 -3.10 -3.34
C PHE A 50 -2.93 -3.66 -3.50
N TYR A 51 -2.60 -4.62 -2.65
CA TYR A 51 -1.40 -5.42 -2.80
C TYR A 51 -1.78 -6.71 -3.52
N VAL A 52 -1.07 -7.00 -4.60
CA VAL A 52 -1.35 -8.16 -5.43
C VAL A 52 -0.13 -9.06 -5.43
N GLU A 53 -0.34 -10.33 -5.14
CA GLU A 53 0.70 -11.34 -5.19
C GLU A 53 0.30 -12.43 -6.18
N GLU A 54 1.16 -12.68 -7.17
CA GLU A 54 0.99 -13.78 -8.10
C GLU A 54 1.91 -14.92 -7.68
N HIS A 55 1.37 -16.12 -7.64
CA HIS A 55 2.14 -17.33 -7.40
C HIS A 55 1.62 -18.46 -8.28
N GLU A 56 2.45 -19.47 -8.45
CA GLU A 56 2.08 -20.64 -9.23
C GLU A 56 1.59 -21.75 -8.32
N GLU A 57 0.50 -22.38 -8.71
CA GLU A 57 -0.05 -23.54 -8.03
C GLU A 57 -0.22 -24.68 -9.03
N VAL A 58 -0.22 -25.90 -8.52
CA VAL A 58 -0.50 -27.08 -9.34
C VAL A 58 -1.95 -27.02 -9.82
N ASP A 59 -2.15 -27.22 -11.12
CA ASP A 59 -3.50 -27.31 -11.68
C ASP A 59 -4.23 -28.50 -11.07
N PRO A 60 -5.38 -28.29 -10.39
CA PRO A 60 -6.12 -29.41 -9.80
C PRO A 60 -6.63 -30.43 -10.81
N GLU A 61 -6.78 -30.03 -12.07
CA GLU A 61 -7.24 -30.94 -13.15
C GLU A 61 -6.08 -31.61 -13.87
N ASP A 62 -4.87 -31.05 -13.81
CA ASP A 62 -3.69 -31.61 -14.46
C ASP A 62 -2.45 -31.39 -13.59
N PRO A 63 -2.05 -32.42 -12.81
CA PRO A 63 -0.91 -32.29 -11.89
C PRO A 63 0.44 -31.97 -12.55
N GLU A 64 0.55 -32.14 -13.87
CA GLU A 64 1.78 -31.83 -14.60
C GLU A 64 1.85 -30.37 -15.05
N LYS A 65 0.77 -29.62 -14.88
CA LYS A 65 0.70 -28.21 -15.25
C LYS A 65 0.59 -27.34 -14.01
N THR A 66 1.10 -26.13 -14.15
CA THR A 66 0.92 -25.08 -13.12
C THR A 66 0.03 -23.98 -13.68
N ILE A 67 -0.73 -23.37 -12.79
CA ILE A 67 -1.54 -22.20 -13.08
C ILE A 67 -1.06 -21.02 -12.23
N THR A 68 -1.19 -19.83 -12.76
CA THR A 68 -0.89 -18.61 -12.00
C THR A 68 -2.13 -18.21 -11.21
N VAL A 69 -1.96 -18.11 -9.90
CA VAL A 69 -3.02 -17.67 -8.98
C VAL A 69 -2.66 -16.30 -8.43
N GLU A 70 -3.63 -15.42 -8.41
CA GLU A 70 -3.46 -14.06 -7.96
C GLU A 70 -4.23 -13.83 -6.66
N SER A 71 -3.55 -13.32 -5.65
CA SER A 71 -4.16 -12.91 -4.37
C SER A 71 -4.15 -11.40 -4.29
N GLU A 72 -5.29 -10.80 -3.96
CA GLU A 72 -5.44 -9.36 -3.86
C GLU A 72 -5.87 -8.99 -2.46
N ILE A 73 -5.14 -8.09 -1.84
CA ILE A 73 -5.41 -7.61 -0.48
C ILE A 73 -5.67 -6.12 -0.54
N ASP A 74 -6.81 -5.69 -0.04
CA ASP A 74 -7.16 -4.28 0.06
C ASP A 74 -6.27 -3.59 1.08
N MET A 75 -5.49 -2.62 0.62
CA MET A 75 -4.59 -1.81 1.44
C MET A 75 -5.08 -0.39 1.61
N SER A 76 -6.34 -0.11 1.27
CA SER A 76 -6.91 1.24 1.32
C SER A 76 -7.01 1.81 2.73
N GLU A 77 -6.86 0.99 3.76
CA GLU A 77 -6.76 1.47 5.14
C GLU A 77 -5.45 2.23 5.41
N TYR A 78 -4.41 1.96 4.60
CA TYR A 78 -3.15 2.71 4.63
C TYR A 78 -3.31 3.92 3.72
N ASN A 79 -4.02 4.92 4.22
CA ASN A 79 -4.53 6.04 3.43
C ASN A 79 -3.91 7.40 3.74
N VAL A 80 -2.84 7.40 4.53
CA VAL A 80 -2.11 8.63 4.88
C VAL A 80 -0.79 8.64 4.15
N LEU A 81 -0.57 9.62 3.30
CA LEU A 81 0.68 9.76 2.56
C LEU A 81 1.80 10.22 3.49
N GLY A 82 2.87 9.43 3.53
CA GLY A 82 4.09 9.78 4.25
C GLY A 82 5.18 10.26 3.31
N ASP A 83 6.42 9.89 3.63
CA ASP A 83 7.57 10.35 2.86
C ASP A 83 7.66 9.66 1.50
N VAL A 84 7.91 10.46 0.48
CA VAL A 84 8.30 9.98 -0.84
C VAL A 84 9.80 10.28 -0.98
N VAL A 85 10.60 9.24 -1.15
CA VAL A 85 12.06 9.37 -1.23
C VAL A 85 12.52 8.92 -2.60
N LYS A 86 13.28 9.77 -3.26
CA LYS A 86 13.91 9.46 -4.55
C LYS A 86 15.41 9.30 -4.32
N HIS A 87 15.91 8.12 -4.65
CA HIS A 87 17.33 7.78 -4.45
C HIS A 87 18.15 8.06 -5.70
N ASN A 88 19.43 8.33 -5.50
CA ASN A 88 20.35 8.60 -6.62
C ASN A 88 20.50 7.43 -7.61
N THR A 89 20.15 6.23 -7.17
CA THR A 89 20.20 5.02 -8.00
C THR A 89 18.99 4.90 -8.95
N GLY A 90 18.07 5.84 -8.92
CA GLY A 90 16.84 5.78 -9.73
C GLY A 90 15.69 5.06 -9.04
N ILE A 91 15.89 4.56 -7.83
CA ILE A 91 14.84 3.93 -7.03
C ILE A 91 14.08 5.02 -6.31
N ALA A 92 12.75 4.87 -6.24
CA ALA A 92 11.90 5.72 -5.44
C ALA A 92 11.05 4.86 -4.52
N THR A 93 10.75 5.40 -3.35
CA THR A 93 9.89 4.72 -2.36
C THR A 93 8.82 5.67 -1.88
N VAL A 94 7.67 5.13 -1.51
CA VAL A 94 6.60 5.89 -0.89
C VAL A 94 6.12 5.15 0.35
N LYS A 95 5.88 5.92 1.43
CA LYS A 95 5.34 5.37 2.67
C LYS A 95 3.86 5.72 2.77
N MET A 96 3.04 4.70 2.99
CA MET A 96 1.61 4.88 3.26
C MET A 96 1.31 4.37 4.65
N GLY A 97 0.69 5.20 5.47
CA GLY A 97 0.37 4.88 6.85
C GLY A 97 -1.12 4.76 7.10
N LYS A 98 -1.44 4.10 8.21
CA LYS A 98 -2.80 3.94 8.68
C LYS A 98 -3.14 5.08 9.64
N THR A 99 -4.38 5.55 9.62
CA THR A 99 -4.87 6.53 10.59
C THR A 99 -4.73 5.98 12.01
N THR A 100 -4.16 6.75 12.92
CA THR A 100 -3.98 6.33 14.32
C THR A 100 -5.29 6.46 15.10
N GLU A 101 -5.38 5.74 16.23
CA GLU A 101 -6.55 5.84 17.12
C GLU A 101 -6.75 7.26 17.63
N LEU A 102 -5.65 7.98 17.90
CA LEU A 102 -5.72 9.36 18.34
C LEU A 102 -6.31 10.27 17.26
N GLU A 103 -5.92 10.06 16.02
CA GLU A 103 -6.47 10.81 14.87
C GLU A 103 -7.95 10.50 14.67
N GLU A 104 -8.34 9.24 14.80
CA GLU A 104 -9.74 8.83 14.72
C GLU A 104 -10.57 9.47 15.84
N ALA A 105 -10.05 9.47 17.06
CA ALA A 105 -10.72 10.10 18.20
C ALA A 105 -10.88 11.60 17.99
N TYR A 106 -9.84 12.25 17.47
CA TYR A 106 -9.88 13.68 17.16
C TYR A 106 -10.96 13.97 16.11
N GLU A 107 -11.04 13.18 15.07
CA GLU A 107 -12.03 13.29 14.00
C GLU A 107 -13.45 13.16 14.56
N LEU A 108 -13.67 12.20 15.45
CA LEU A 108 -14.98 11.99 16.08
C LEU A 108 -15.38 13.14 17.00
N LEU A 109 -14.42 13.75 17.69
CA LEU A 109 -14.69 14.82 18.64
C LEU A 109 -14.81 16.20 17.99
N TYR A 110 -14.09 16.44 16.92
CA TYR A 110 -13.96 17.77 16.32
C TYR A 110 -14.38 17.85 14.87
N GLY A 111 -14.28 16.76 14.12
CA GLY A 111 -14.55 16.74 12.69
C GLY A 111 -16.00 17.07 12.34
N GLY A 112 -16.94 16.67 13.17
CA GLY A 112 -18.37 16.95 12.95
C GLY A 112 -18.80 18.32 13.43
N VAL A 113 -17.96 19.01 14.22
CA VAL A 113 -18.30 20.31 14.80
C VAL A 113 -18.01 21.46 13.84
N ASP A 114 -17.06 21.26 12.95
CA ASP A 114 -16.59 22.28 12.02
C ASP A 114 -17.64 22.67 10.98
N ASN A 115 -18.73 21.94 10.90
CA ASN A 115 -19.81 22.18 9.95
C ASN A 115 -20.91 23.12 10.51
N GLU A 116 -20.70 23.59 11.68
CA GLU A 116 -21.65 24.52 12.32
C GLU A 116 -21.47 26.00 11.80
#